data_d13f19e0dd3f79f6430056622644852a
#
_entry.id   d13f19e0dd3f79f6430056622644852a
#
_cell.length_a   1.000
_cell.length_b   1.000
_cell.length_c   1.000
_cell.angle_alpha   90.00
_cell.angle_beta   90.00
_cell.angle_gamma   90.00
#
_symmetry.space_group_name_H-M   'P 1'
#
loop_
_entity.id
_entity.type
_entity.pdbx_description
1 polymer ?
#
loop_
_entity_poly.entity_id
_entity_poly.type
_entity_poly.pdbx_seq_one_letter_code
_entity_poly.pdbx_strand_id
1 'polypeptide(L)'
;MNKQGNILVIEDDPDICELITLYAEKSGYRVTVANNGMKGLELFYDHPPDLVILDIMMPEMDGWEVCKEIRRCDKTPVIMLTGKGENGDKLKGFDLGTDDYVVKPFDPNELMARIKAVLRRANPLFDAHEIIELPFLKIHLHQYKVTCDTHEIVFPPKEMELLYFLASHSNHVFTRQQLLDHLWGLDFEGDPRTVDVHIKRIREKLGDSNPYWRVKTIRGVGYKFEVDNQ
;
A
#
# COMPACT_ATOMS: atom_id res chain seq x y z
N MET A 1 6.55 11.71 -9.60
CA MET A 1 5.89 10.48 -9.15
C MET A 1 6.87 9.70 -8.29
N ASN A 2 6.67 9.69 -6.97
CA ASN A 2 7.50 8.88 -6.08
C ASN A 2 7.10 7.41 -6.25
N LYS A 3 8.05 6.58 -6.67
CA LYS A 3 7.82 5.15 -6.88
C LYS A 3 7.85 4.44 -5.53
N GLN A 4 6.80 3.71 -5.21
CA GLN A 4 6.62 3.03 -3.92
C GLN A 4 7.49 1.77 -3.71
N GLY A 5 8.35 1.40 -4.64
CA GLY A 5 9.26 0.24 -4.56
C GLY A 5 9.20 -0.66 -5.79
N ASN A 6 10.11 -1.64 -5.83
CA ASN A 6 10.26 -2.61 -6.91
C ASN A 6 9.78 -3.98 -6.45
N ILE A 7 8.85 -4.58 -7.18
CA ILE A 7 8.35 -5.93 -6.93
C ILE A 7 8.85 -6.84 -8.05
N LEU A 8 9.45 -7.96 -7.70
CA LEU A 8 9.77 -9.04 -8.62
C LEU A 8 8.67 -10.10 -8.52
N VAL A 9 8.01 -10.39 -9.63
CA VAL A 9 7.01 -11.45 -9.77
C VAL A 9 7.65 -12.62 -10.49
N ILE A 10 7.67 -13.79 -9.85
CA ILE A 10 8.20 -15.05 -10.41
C ILE A 10 7.04 -16.03 -10.50
N GLU A 11 6.50 -16.19 -11.70
CA GLU A 11 5.25 -16.90 -11.98
C GLU A 11 5.26 -17.33 -13.45
N ASP A 12 4.90 -18.57 -13.76
CA ASP A 12 4.91 -19.11 -15.12
C ASP A 12 3.59 -18.86 -15.88
N ASP A 13 2.49 -18.55 -15.17
CA ASP A 13 1.21 -18.19 -15.76
C ASP A 13 1.17 -16.72 -16.18
N PRO A 14 1.08 -16.40 -17.49
CA PRO A 14 1.09 -15.04 -17.98
C PRO A 14 -0.13 -14.22 -17.55
N ASP A 15 -1.30 -14.85 -17.38
CA ASP A 15 -2.52 -14.14 -16.98
C ASP A 15 -2.42 -13.68 -15.52
N ILE A 16 -1.82 -14.49 -14.66
CA ILE A 16 -1.54 -14.14 -13.27
C ILE A 16 -0.49 -13.02 -13.21
N CYS A 17 0.57 -13.09 -14.02
CA CYS A 17 1.57 -12.04 -14.12
C CYS A 17 0.95 -10.70 -14.52
N GLU A 18 0.08 -10.70 -15.56
CA GLU A 18 -0.59 -9.49 -16.04
C GLU A 18 -1.50 -8.90 -14.95
N LEU A 19 -2.28 -9.75 -14.29
CA LEU A 19 -3.18 -9.34 -13.20
C LEU A 19 -2.40 -8.67 -12.07
N ILE A 20 -1.34 -9.30 -11.58
CA ILE A 20 -0.50 -8.75 -10.49
C ILE A 20 0.15 -7.44 -10.92
N THR A 21 0.71 -7.39 -12.13
CA THR A 21 1.37 -6.21 -12.67
C THR A 21 0.41 -5.03 -12.73
N LEU A 22 -0.79 -5.22 -13.28
CA LEU A 22 -1.81 -4.18 -13.40
C LEU A 22 -2.16 -3.54 -12.05
N TYR A 23 -2.41 -4.36 -11.03
CA TYR A 23 -2.81 -3.87 -9.71
C TYR A 23 -1.63 -3.27 -8.93
N ALA A 24 -0.44 -3.82 -9.07
CA ALA A 24 0.76 -3.29 -8.42
C ALA A 24 1.19 -1.94 -9.03
N GLU A 25 1.17 -1.80 -10.36
CA GLU A 25 1.48 -0.53 -11.03
C GLU A 25 0.43 0.55 -10.72
N LYS A 26 -0.85 0.18 -10.70
CA LYS A 26 -1.93 1.08 -10.26
C LYS A 26 -1.73 1.54 -8.81
N SER A 27 -1.11 0.72 -7.98
CA SER A 27 -0.75 1.04 -6.60
C SER A 27 0.59 1.80 -6.48
N GLY A 28 1.26 2.13 -7.61
CA GLY A 28 2.48 2.94 -7.66
C GLY A 28 3.79 2.15 -7.60
N TYR A 29 3.76 0.82 -7.56
CA TYR A 29 4.95 -0.04 -7.59
C TYR A 29 5.54 -0.14 -8.99
N ARG A 30 6.82 -0.47 -9.08
CA ARG A 30 7.44 -0.98 -10.31
C ARG A 30 7.42 -2.49 -10.26
N VAL A 31 7.08 -3.14 -11.37
CA VAL A 31 7.03 -4.59 -11.45
C VAL A 31 8.04 -5.09 -12.48
N THR A 32 8.79 -6.10 -12.10
CA THR A 32 9.61 -6.92 -12.99
C THR A 32 9.06 -8.33 -12.95
N VAL A 33 8.90 -8.96 -14.10
CA VAL A 33 8.33 -10.31 -14.20
C VAL A 33 9.38 -11.30 -14.69
N ALA A 34 9.43 -12.46 -14.07
CA ALA A 34 10.16 -13.63 -14.50
C ALA A 34 9.19 -14.81 -14.66
N ASN A 35 9.27 -15.53 -15.75
CA ASN A 35 8.38 -16.64 -16.10
C ASN A 35 8.89 -18.02 -15.64
N ASN A 36 9.96 -18.09 -14.89
CA ASN A 36 10.50 -19.30 -14.26
C ASN A 36 11.48 -18.94 -13.13
N GLY A 37 11.81 -19.93 -12.30
CA GLY A 37 12.67 -19.75 -11.13
C GLY A 37 14.10 -19.29 -11.46
N MET A 38 14.72 -19.84 -12.50
CA MET A 38 16.08 -19.48 -12.91
C MET A 38 16.18 -18.01 -13.34
N LYS A 39 15.23 -17.55 -14.19
CA LYS A 39 15.17 -16.16 -14.62
C LYS A 39 14.84 -15.22 -13.45
N GLY A 40 14.02 -15.69 -12.52
CA GLY A 40 13.71 -14.99 -11.28
C GLY A 40 14.96 -14.72 -10.43
N LEU A 41 15.80 -15.71 -10.23
CA LEU A 41 17.06 -15.57 -9.50
C LEU A 41 18.06 -14.66 -10.23
N GLU A 42 18.19 -14.78 -11.55
CA GLU A 42 19.02 -13.87 -12.35
C GLU A 42 18.60 -12.41 -12.13
N LEU A 43 17.30 -12.11 -12.29
CA LEU A 43 16.77 -10.74 -12.11
C LEU A 43 16.89 -10.26 -10.67
N PHE A 44 16.74 -11.16 -9.69
CA PHE A 44 16.91 -10.85 -8.28
C PHE A 44 18.33 -10.38 -7.96
N TYR A 45 19.36 -11.06 -8.51
CA TYR A 45 20.76 -10.68 -8.27
C TYR A 45 21.19 -9.43 -9.05
N ASP A 46 20.71 -9.28 -10.28
CA ASP A 46 21.06 -8.12 -11.11
C ASP A 46 20.40 -6.83 -10.61
N HIS A 47 19.15 -6.93 -10.15
CA HIS A 47 18.33 -5.80 -9.71
C HIS A 47 17.53 -6.16 -8.46
N PRO A 48 18.16 -6.15 -7.27
CA PRO A 48 17.49 -6.53 -6.03
C PRO A 48 16.15 -5.82 -5.82
N PRO A 49 15.03 -6.56 -5.69
CA PRO A 49 13.72 -5.99 -5.46
C PRO A 49 13.49 -5.69 -3.97
N ASP A 50 12.46 -4.87 -3.70
CA ASP A 50 12.01 -4.62 -2.34
C ASP A 50 11.09 -5.73 -1.80
N LEU A 51 10.48 -6.52 -2.72
CA LEU A 51 9.63 -7.66 -2.40
C LEU A 51 9.59 -8.64 -3.58
N VAL A 52 9.54 -9.94 -3.29
CA VAL A 52 9.33 -11.00 -4.27
C VAL A 52 7.93 -11.60 -4.08
N ILE A 53 7.18 -11.74 -5.17
CA ILE A 53 5.98 -12.58 -5.27
C ILE A 53 6.40 -13.82 -6.03
N LEU A 54 6.18 -14.99 -5.47
CA LEU A 54 6.78 -16.24 -5.93
C LEU A 54 5.75 -17.36 -5.99
N ASP A 55 5.49 -17.88 -7.18
CA ASP A 55 4.70 -19.11 -7.30
C ASP A 55 5.48 -20.32 -6.81
N ILE A 56 4.77 -21.23 -6.15
CA ILE A 56 5.35 -22.50 -5.69
C ILE A 56 5.51 -23.48 -6.86
N MET A 57 4.49 -23.57 -7.71
CA MET A 57 4.36 -24.63 -8.70
C MET A 57 4.85 -24.17 -10.07
N MET A 58 6.17 -24.09 -10.21
CA MET A 58 6.79 -23.77 -11.50
C MET A 58 7.59 -24.95 -12.04
N PRO A 59 7.70 -25.11 -13.39
CA PRO A 59 8.53 -26.14 -13.99
C PRO A 59 10.02 -25.87 -13.75
N GLU A 60 10.83 -26.94 -13.77
CA GLU A 60 12.30 -26.97 -13.65
C GLU A 60 12.83 -26.61 -12.25
N MET A 61 12.49 -25.45 -11.72
CA MET A 61 12.87 -24.97 -10.40
C MET A 61 11.62 -24.47 -9.67
N ASP A 62 11.21 -25.14 -8.62
CA ASP A 62 10.05 -24.77 -7.84
C ASP A 62 10.29 -23.54 -6.96
N GLY A 63 9.19 -22.92 -6.47
CA GLY A 63 9.30 -21.71 -5.65
C GLY A 63 10.00 -21.94 -4.31
N TRP A 64 10.02 -23.15 -3.77
CA TRP A 64 10.74 -23.46 -2.54
C TRP A 64 12.25 -23.40 -2.74
N GLU A 65 12.73 -23.90 -3.89
CA GLU A 65 14.15 -23.84 -4.26
C GLU A 65 14.57 -22.39 -4.48
N VAL A 66 13.77 -21.60 -5.20
CA VAL A 66 14.01 -20.16 -5.40
C VAL A 66 14.05 -19.42 -4.06
N CYS A 67 13.08 -19.64 -3.19
CA CYS A 67 13.03 -19.01 -1.86
C CYS A 67 14.28 -19.36 -1.04
N LYS A 68 14.70 -20.63 -1.03
CA LYS A 68 15.89 -21.09 -0.33
C LYS A 68 17.16 -20.41 -0.84
N GLU A 69 17.32 -20.23 -2.16
CA GLU A 69 18.45 -19.51 -2.72
C GLU A 69 18.46 -18.03 -2.32
N ILE A 70 17.30 -17.36 -2.38
CA ILE A 70 17.16 -15.97 -1.90
C ILE A 70 17.56 -15.88 -0.41
N ARG A 71 17.06 -16.77 0.43
CA ARG A 71 17.35 -16.76 1.89
C ARG A 71 18.79 -17.06 2.28
N ARG A 72 19.59 -17.66 1.38
CA ARG A 72 21.03 -17.86 1.59
C ARG A 72 21.82 -16.55 1.58
N CYS A 73 21.36 -15.57 0.83
CA CYS A 73 22.12 -14.34 0.60
C CYS A 73 21.40 -13.07 1.06
N ASP A 74 20.06 -13.09 1.17
CA ASP A 74 19.28 -11.89 1.43
C ASP A 74 18.03 -12.14 2.30
N LYS A 75 17.53 -11.05 2.91
CA LYS A 75 16.31 -11.02 3.72
C LYS A 75 15.16 -10.33 3.00
N THR A 76 15.25 -10.11 1.70
CA THR A 76 14.18 -9.54 0.90
C THR A 76 12.87 -10.26 1.17
N PRO A 77 11.78 -9.55 1.49
CA PRO A 77 10.50 -10.18 1.79
C PRO A 77 9.96 -11.00 0.61
N VAL A 78 9.40 -12.17 0.93
CA VAL A 78 8.83 -13.10 -0.06
C VAL A 78 7.39 -13.42 0.33
N ILE A 79 6.46 -13.20 -0.62
CA ILE A 79 5.07 -13.68 -0.57
C ILE A 79 4.95 -14.87 -1.52
N MET A 80 4.57 -16.03 -0.97
CA MET A 80 4.36 -17.23 -1.78
C MET A 80 2.94 -17.29 -2.33
N LEU A 81 2.77 -17.64 -3.61
CA LEU A 81 1.49 -17.99 -4.19
C LEU A 81 1.32 -19.51 -4.17
N THR A 82 0.21 -20.01 -3.63
CA THR A 82 -0.03 -21.46 -3.43
C THR A 82 -1.33 -21.91 -4.06
N GLY A 83 -1.41 -23.16 -4.53
CA GLY A 83 -2.66 -23.78 -4.97
C GLY A 83 -3.59 -24.20 -3.83
N LYS A 84 -4.89 -24.38 -4.12
CA LYS A 84 -5.85 -24.95 -3.17
C LYS A 84 -5.49 -26.41 -2.87
N GLY A 85 -5.24 -26.75 -1.60
CA GLY A 85 -5.01 -28.15 -1.16
C GLY A 85 -3.66 -28.41 -0.48
N GLU A 86 -2.73 -27.48 -0.56
CA GLU A 86 -1.36 -27.64 -0.07
C GLU A 86 -1.20 -27.20 1.40
N ASN A 87 -2.12 -27.67 2.28
CA ASN A 87 -2.03 -27.36 3.71
C ASN A 87 -0.75 -27.90 4.40
N GLY A 88 -0.04 -28.84 3.77
CA GLY A 88 1.28 -29.33 4.21
C GLY A 88 2.41 -28.35 3.94
N ASP A 89 2.27 -27.49 2.94
CA ASP A 89 3.32 -26.59 2.49
C ASP A 89 3.41 -25.32 3.35
N LYS A 90 2.33 -24.93 4.01
CA LYS A 90 2.35 -23.81 4.98
C LYS A 90 3.31 -24.06 6.15
N LEU A 91 3.45 -25.31 6.60
CA LEU A 91 4.40 -25.67 7.67
C LEU A 91 5.85 -25.63 7.15
N LYS A 92 6.10 -26.12 5.94
CA LYS A 92 7.43 -26.04 5.31
C LYS A 92 7.90 -24.61 5.08
N GLY A 93 7.00 -23.73 4.74
CA GLY A 93 7.33 -22.36 4.44
C GLY A 93 7.66 -21.50 5.65
N PHE A 94 7.03 -21.75 6.80
CA PHE A 94 7.44 -21.09 8.05
C PHE A 94 8.88 -21.44 8.43
N ASP A 95 9.32 -22.68 8.17
CA ASP A 95 10.70 -23.10 8.41
C ASP A 95 11.69 -22.47 7.40
N LEU A 96 11.25 -22.09 6.21
CA LEU A 96 12.06 -21.46 5.17
C LEU A 96 12.09 -19.92 5.25
N GLY A 97 11.35 -19.33 6.20
CA GLY A 97 11.39 -17.89 6.44
C GLY A 97 10.66 -17.04 5.40
N THR A 98 9.54 -17.53 4.87
CA THR A 98 8.64 -16.72 4.03
C THR A 98 7.84 -15.72 4.89
N ASP A 99 7.48 -14.58 4.32
CA ASP A 99 6.85 -13.50 5.07
C ASP A 99 5.32 -13.54 5.05
N ASP A 100 4.72 -14.10 3.98
CA ASP A 100 3.27 -14.33 3.85
C ASP A 100 2.94 -15.35 2.74
N TYR A 101 1.67 -15.81 2.71
CA TYR A 101 1.13 -16.76 1.72
C TYR A 101 -0.21 -16.28 1.19
N VAL A 102 -0.41 -16.48 -0.11
CA VAL A 102 -1.67 -16.17 -0.79
C VAL A 102 -2.11 -17.40 -1.57
N VAL A 103 -3.35 -17.84 -1.37
CA VAL A 103 -3.90 -19.03 -2.02
C VAL A 103 -4.57 -18.65 -3.33
N LYS A 104 -4.21 -19.30 -4.43
CA LYS A 104 -4.86 -19.17 -5.73
C LYS A 104 -6.21 -19.92 -5.75
N PRO A 105 -7.30 -19.33 -6.31
CA PRO A 105 -7.39 -17.98 -6.83
C PRO A 105 -7.53 -16.94 -5.71
N PHE A 106 -6.95 -15.77 -5.89
CA PHE A 106 -6.93 -14.69 -4.90
C PHE A 106 -7.61 -13.42 -5.42
N ASP A 107 -8.06 -12.58 -4.50
CA ASP A 107 -8.49 -11.22 -4.82
C ASP A 107 -7.23 -10.33 -4.98
N PRO A 108 -7.05 -9.64 -6.13
CA PRO A 108 -5.91 -8.76 -6.34
C PRO A 108 -5.79 -7.64 -5.29
N ASN A 109 -6.91 -7.13 -4.78
CA ASN A 109 -6.89 -6.10 -3.73
C ASN A 109 -6.39 -6.69 -2.40
N GLU A 110 -6.74 -7.94 -2.08
CA GLU A 110 -6.20 -8.66 -0.92
C GLU A 110 -4.68 -8.82 -1.06
N LEU A 111 -4.19 -9.23 -2.24
CA LEU A 111 -2.76 -9.35 -2.49
C LEU A 111 -2.05 -8.00 -2.31
N MET A 112 -2.59 -6.90 -2.83
CA MET A 112 -2.01 -5.55 -2.64
C MET A 112 -1.95 -5.15 -1.17
N ALA A 113 -2.99 -5.45 -0.38
CA ALA A 113 -2.98 -5.19 1.06
C ALA A 113 -1.89 -5.99 1.80
N ARG A 114 -1.67 -7.25 1.41
CA ARG A 114 -0.61 -8.11 1.96
C ARG A 114 0.78 -7.62 1.57
N ILE A 115 1.01 -7.27 0.30
CA ILE A 115 2.26 -6.66 -0.17
C ILE A 115 2.63 -5.45 0.69
N LYS A 116 1.68 -4.55 0.88
CA LYS A 116 1.87 -3.36 1.71
C LYS A 116 2.22 -3.70 3.15
N ALA A 117 1.52 -4.67 3.76
CA ALA A 117 1.77 -5.11 5.12
C ALA A 117 3.15 -5.77 5.30
N VAL A 118 3.60 -6.55 4.31
CA VAL A 118 4.90 -7.23 4.32
C VAL A 118 6.03 -6.22 4.15
N LEU A 119 5.95 -5.34 3.14
CA LEU A 119 6.94 -4.28 2.91
C LEU A 119 7.12 -3.40 4.16
N ARG A 120 6.03 -3.04 4.82
CA ARG A 120 6.06 -2.25 6.07
C ARG A 120 6.82 -2.96 7.19
N ARG A 121 6.63 -4.28 7.35
CA ARG A 121 7.34 -5.06 8.39
C ARG A 121 8.84 -5.19 8.08
N ALA A 122 9.18 -5.36 6.80
CA ALA A 122 10.56 -5.54 6.37
C ALA A 122 11.37 -4.24 6.42
N ASN A 123 10.76 -3.12 6.07
CA ASN A 123 11.41 -1.82 6.06
C ASN A 123 10.50 -0.72 6.61
N PRO A 124 10.68 -0.32 7.88
CA PRO A 124 9.93 0.79 8.48
C PRO A 124 10.08 2.12 7.73
N LEU A 125 11.15 2.28 6.94
CA LEU A 125 11.36 3.47 6.10
C LEU A 125 10.50 3.44 4.81
N PHE A 126 9.90 2.31 4.46
CA PHE A 126 8.91 2.23 3.38
C PHE A 126 7.70 3.13 3.67
N ASP A 127 7.39 3.31 4.95
CA ASP A 127 6.35 4.25 5.42
C ASP A 127 6.80 5.72 5.37
N ALA A 128 8.09 6.01 5.19
CA ALA A 128 8.57 7.40 5.11
C ALA A 128 7.98 8.14 3.90
N HIS A 129 7.50 7.42 2.87
CA HIS A 129 6.82 8.01 1.73
C HIS A 129 5.33 8.33 1.97
N GLU A 130 4.77 7.88 3.09
CA GLU A 130 3.41 8.19 3.49
C GLU A 130 3.37 9.20 4.66
N ILE A 131 4.44 9.95 4.82
CA ILE A 131 4.49 11.13 5.69
C ILE A 131 4.32 12.38 4.83
N ILE A 132 3.29 13.16 5.14
CA ILE A 132 3.13 14.50 4.57
C ILE A 132 3.71 15.48 5.58
N GLU A 133 4.74 16.21 5.17
CA GLU A 133 5.33 17.27 5.97
C GLU A 133 4.97 18.64 5.40
N LEU A 134 4.31 19.44 6.23
CA LEU A 134 3.93 20.82 5.96
C LEU A 134 4.38 21.68 7.15
N PRO A 135 4.46 23.00 7.01
CA PRO A 135 4.77 23.86 8.14
C PRO A 135 3.84 23.60 9.33
N PHE A 136 4.42 23.20 10.45
CA PHE A 136 3.71 22.87 11.70
C PHE A 136 2.73 21.67 11.61
N LEU A 137 2.85 20.81 10.58
CA LEU A 137 2.01 19.62 10.42
C LEU A 137 2.81 18.46 9.82
N LYS A 138 2.78 17.32 10.50
CA LYS A 138 3.25 16.05 9.94
C LYS A 138 2.15 15.01 10.05
N ILE A 139 1.76 14.44 8.93
CA ILE A 139 0.71 13.41 8.86
C ILE A 139 1.39 12.07 8.62
N HIS A 140 1.27 11.16 9.58
CA HIS A 140 1.82 9.80 9.55
C HIS A 140 0.66 8.82 9.29
N LEU A 141 0.39 8.50 8.02
CA LEU A 141 -0.78 7.70 7.63
C LEU A 141 -0.86 6.37 8.40
N HIS A 142 0.22 5.60 8.40
CA HIS A 142 0.22 4.25 9.01
C HIS A 142 0.23 4.23 10.51
N GLN A 143 0.70 5.30 11.14
CA GLN A 143 0.65 5.43 12.59
C GLN A 143 -0.70 5.95 13.07
N TYR A 144 -1.60 6.30 12.14
CA TYR A 144 -2.85 7.01 12.42
C TYR A 144 -2.65 8.23 13.30
N LYS A 145 -1.55 8.95 13.07
CA LYS A 145 -1.04 10.00 13.93
C LYS A 145 -0.72 11.26 13.14
N VAL A 146 -1.06 12.37 13.71
CA VAL A 146 -0.70 13.70 13.20
C VAL A 146 0.08 14.43 14.27
N THR A 147 1.22 14.99 13.90
CA THR A 147 1.96 15.92 14.76
C THR A 147 1.64 17.35 14.32
N CYS A 148 1.03 18.12 15.20
CA CYS A 148 0.70 19.53 15.00
C CYS A 148 1.53 20.35 15.99
N ASP A 149 2.47 21.16 15.50
CA ASP A 149 3.51 21.81 16.32
C ASP A 149 4.29 20.78 17.17
N THR A 150 3.99 20.73 18.46
CA THR A 150 4.61 19.80 19.43
C THR A 150 3.62 18.74 19.95
N HIS A 151 2.38 18.76 19.49
CA HIS A 151 1.33 17.86 19.99
C HIS A 151 1.06 16.73 19.00
N GLU A 152 0.89 15.55 19.54
CA GLU A 152 0.53 14.37 18.78
C GLU A 152 -0.97 14.07 18.95
N ILE A 153 -1.64 13.87 17.81
CA ILE A 153 -3.07 13.59 17.74
C ILE A 153 -3.28 12.27 17.05
N VAL A 154 -3.97 11.35 17.69
CA VAL A 154 -4.35 10.05 17.09
C VAL A 154 -5.69 10.19 16.39
N PHE A 155 -5.76 9.67 15.17
CA PHE A 155 -6.96 9.69 14.34
C PHE A 155 -7.53 8.28 14.14
N PRO A 156 -8.86 8.10 14.16
CA PRO A 156 -9.49 6.89 13.66
C PRO A 156 -9.15 6.64 12.20
N PRO A 157 -9.11 5.37 11.73
CA PRO A 157 -8.67 5.02 10.39
C PRO A 157 -9.29 5.86 9.27
N LYS A 158 -10.62 5.96 9.20
CA LYS A 158 -11.31 6.72 8.14
C LYS A 158 -11.09 8.23 8.20
N GLU A 159 -10.90 8.80 9.37
CA GLU A 159 -10.53 10.22 9.51
C GLU A 159 -9.09 10.45 9.02
N MET A 160 -8.18 9.54 9.34
CA MET A 160 -6.78 9.61 8.87
C MET A 160 -6.69 9.45 7.36
N GLU A 161 -7.34 8.44 6.78
CA GLU A 161 -7.37 8.19 5.35
C GLU A 161 -7.91 9.42 4.59
N LEU A 162 -9.00 10.02 5.07
CA LEU A 162 -9.59 11.22 4.48
C LEU A 162 -8.65 12.43 4.56
N LEU A 163 -8.05 12.67 5.73
CA LEU A 163 -7.10 13.76 5.93
C LEU A 163 -5.89 13.60 5.04
N TYR A 164 -5.30 12.41 5.03
CA TYR A 164 -4.14 12.09 4.21
C TYR A 164 -4.44 12.24 2.71
N PHE A 165 -5.55 11.71 2.24
CA PHE A 165 -5.98 11.84 0.84
C PHE A 165 -6.11 13.30 0.42
N LEU A 166 -6.78 14.12 1.21
CA LEU A 166 -6.93 15.54 0.90
C LEU A 166 -5.60 16.30 0.95
N ALA A 167 -4.72 15.99 1.90
CA ALA A 167 -3.43 16.64 2.06
C ALA A 167 -2.41 16.23 0.97
N SER A 168 -2.42 14.98 0.54
CA SER A 168 -1.59 14.49 -0.57
C SER A 168 -1.97 15.10 -1.93
N HIS A 169 -3.23 15.59 -2.04
CA HIS A 169 -3.75 16.31 -3.19
C HIS A 169 -4.06 17.77 -2.84
N SER A 170 -3.13 18.42 -2.13
CA SER A 170 -3.30 19.78 -1.66
C SER A 170 -3.74 20.73 -2.80
N ASN A 171 -4.60 21.68 -2.45
CA ASN A 171 -5.21 22.66 -3.37
C ASN A 171 -6.14 22.08 -4.44
N HIS A 172 -6.35 20.75 -4.49
CA HIS A 172 -7.35 20.14 -5.35
C HIS A 172 -8.71 20.02 -4.66
N VAL A 173 -9.81 20.29 -5.39
CA VAL A 173 -11.19 20.20 -4.88
C VAL A 173 -11.77 18.84 -5.23
N PHE A 174 -12.27 18.13 -4.22
CA PHE A 174 -12.99 16.86 -4.39
C PHE A 174 -14.44 17.02 -3.99
N THR A 175 -15.34 16.45 -4.79
CA THR A 175 -16.75 16.36 -4.43
C THR A 175 -16.96 15.36 -3.29
N ARG A 176 -18.10 15.46 -2.59
CA ARG A 176 -18.46 14.48 -1.55
C ARG A 176 -18.52 13.06 -2.09
N GLN A 177 -19.08 12.90 -3.29
CA GLN A 177 -19.19 11.60 -3.94
C GLN A 177 -17.81 11.02 -4.26
N GLN A 178 -16.90 11.79 -4.86
CA GLN A 178 -15.54 11.33 -5.14
C GLN A 178 -14.80 10.88 -3.89
N LEU A 179 -14.97 11.61 -2.77
CA LEU A 179 -14.36 11.23 -1.49
C LEU A 179 -15.00 9.97 -0.91
N LEU A 180 -16.32 9.83 -1.05
CA LEU A 180 -17.03 8.64 -0.61
C LEU A 180 -16.57 7.40 -1.39
N ASP A 181 -16.61 7.47 -2.72
CA ASP A 181 -16.22 6.37 -3.62
C ASP A 181 -14.77 5.92 -3.38
N HIS A 182 -13.87 6.90 -3.19
CA HIS A 182 -12.45 6.61 -2.98
C HIS A 182 -12.16 5.93 -1.64
N LEU A 183 -12.81 6.38 -0.56
CA LEU A 183 -12.48 5.95 0.81
C LEU A 183 -13.38 4.82 1.34
N TRP A 184 -14.60 4.69 0.84
CA TRP A 184 -15.55 3.64 1.26
C TRP A 184 -15.83 2.61 0.16
N GLY A 185 -15.41 2.88 -1.08
CA GLY A 185 -15.63 2.02 -2.24
C GLY A 185 -16.91 2.38 -3.02
N LEU A 186 -16.95 1.96 -4.29
CA LEU A 186 -18.06 2.25 -5.20
C LEU A 186 -19.37 1.57 -4.78
N ASP A 187 -19.28 0.44 -4.06
CA ASP A 187 -20.43 -0.34 -3.59
C ASP A 187 -21.02 0.16 -2.25
N PHE A 188 -20.47 1.25 -1.73
CA PHE A 188 -20.94 1.81 -0.47
C PHE A 188 -22.24 2.61 -0.67
N GLU A 189 -23.37 2.07 -0.19
CA GLU A 189 -24.70 2.67 -0.31
C GLU A 189 -24.99 3.81 0.71
N GLY A 190 -23.96 4.37 1.34
CA GLY A 190 -24.13 5.43 2.35
C GLY A 190 -24.33 6.82 1.75
N ASP A 191 -24.93 7.72 2.55
CA ASP A 191 -25.12 9.13 2.17
C ASP A 191 -23.75 9.84 2.05
N PRO A 192 -23.50 10.59 0.95
CA PRO A 192 -22.31 11.43 0.80
C PRO A 192 -22.04 12.41 1.97
N ARG A 193 -23.07 12.73 2.75
CA ARG A 193 -22.95 13.50 4.00
C ARG A 193 -22.14 12.80 5.09
N THR A 194 -21.88 11.50 4.96
CA THR A 194 -20.94 10.77 5.81
C THR A 194 -19.58 11.44 5.83
N VAL A 195 -19.14 11.97 4.68
CA VAL A 195 -17.89 12.73 4.56
C VAL A 195 -17.91 13.99 5.44
N ASP A 196 -19.04 14.69 5.52
CA ASP A 196 -19.18 15.94 6.29
C ASP A 196 -18.91 15.72 7.78
N VAL A 197 -19.35 14.58 8.32
CA VAL A 197 -19.12 14.21 9.73
C VAL A 197 -17.63 13.99 9.99
N HIS A 198 -16.93 13.31 9.09
CA HIS A 198 -15.49 13.07 9.24
C HIS A 198 -14.69 14.37 9.09
N ILE A 199 -15.03 15.23 8.13
CA ILE A 199 -14.42 16.56 7.97
C ILE A 199 -14.59 17.40 9.24
N LYS A 200 -15.80 17.40 9.84
CA LYS A 200 -16.05 18.12 11.09
C LYS A 200 -15.11 17.62 12.20
N ARG A 201 -15.01 16.31 12.40
CA ARG A 201 -14.14 15.69 13.42
C ARG A 201 -12.65 15.98 13.18
N ILE A 202 -12.22 15.94 11.93
CA ILE A 202 -10.83 16.28 11.55
C ILE A 202 -10.54 17.73 11.95
N ARG A 203 -11.43 18.68 11.63
CA ARG A 203 -11.27 20.09 12.01
C ARG A 203 -11.26 20.30 13.52
N GLU A 204 -12.15 19.64 14.25
CA GLU A 204 -12.20 19.71 15.71
C GLU A 204 -10.88 19.26 16.35
N LYS A 205 -10.20 18.28 15.76
CA LYS A 205 -8.91 17.76 16.25
C LYS A 205 -7.72 18.64 15.83
N LEU A 206 -7.70 19.13 14.59
CA LEU A 206 -6.58 19.92 14.07
C LEU A 206 -6.63 21.38 14.53
N GLY A 207 -7.80 21.87 14.94
CA GLY A 207 -8.02 23.30 15.17
C GLY A 207 -8.23 24.10 13.87
N ASP A 208 -8.90 25.26 13.98
CA ASP A 208 -9.33 26.05 12.80
C ASP A 208 -8.34 27.16 12.41
N SER A 209 -7.23 27.35 13.11
CA SER A 209 -6.43 28.59 13.06
C SER A 209 -4.99 28.45 12.60
N ASN A 210 -4.67 27.48 11.70
CA ASN A 210 -3.33 27.45 11.12
C ASN A 210 -3.27 28.37 9.87
N PRO A 211 -2.27 29.29 9.79
CA PRO A 211 -2.16 30.20 8.64
C PRO A 211 -1.61 29.54 7.38
N TYR A 212 -0.96 28.37 7.48
CA TYR A 212 -0.26 27.72 6.36
C TYR A 212 -1.10 26.67 5.65
N TRP A 213 -2.06 26.07 6.37
CA TRP A 213 -2.91 25.01 5.80
C TRP A 213 -4.26 24.94 6.52
N ARG A 214 -5.28 24.45 5.80
CA ARG A 214 -6.62 24.20 6.36
C ARG A 214 -7.44 23.25 5.50
N VAL A 215 -8.35 22.53 6.12
CA VAL A 215 -9.41 21.78 5.41
C VAL A 215 -10.53 22.73 5.07
N LYS A 216 -10.66 23.15 3.81
CA LYS A 216 -11.61 24.16 3.33
C LYS A 216 -12.84 23.53 2.68
N THR A 217 -14.03 24.07 2.99
CA THR A 217 -15.27 23.74 2.32
C THR A 217 -15.43 24.62 1.08
N ILE A 218 -15.68 24.01 -0.07
CA ILE A 218 -16.10 24.71 -1.30
C ILE A 218 -17.61 24.53 -1.39
N ARG A 219 -18.35 25.62 -1.10
CA ARG A 219 -19.82 25.58 -1.02
C ARG A 219 -20.43 25.04 -2.31
N GLY A 220 -21.37 24.11 -2.18
CA GLY A 220 -22.05 23.48 -3.32
C GLY A 220 -21.21 22.41 -4.04
N VAL A 221 -19.91 22.22 -3.73
CA VAL A 221 -19.02 21.28 -4.40
C VAL A 221 -18.54 20.20 -3.44
N GLY A 222 -17.70 20.55 -2.45
CA GLY A 222 -17.05 19.56 -1.59
C GLY A 222 -15.97 20.16 -0.72
N TYR A 223 -14.81 19.49 -0.70
CA TYR A 223 -13.71 19.81 0.20
C TYR A 223 -12.36 19.86 -0.51
N LYS A 224 -11.42 20.63 0.03
CA LYS A 224 -10.00 20.60 -0.31
C LYS A 224 -9.13 20.79 0.94
N PHE A 225 -7.92 20.30 0.89
CA PHE A 225 -6.87 20.71 1.80
C PHE A 225 -6.13 21.89 1.16
N GLU A 226 -6.29 23.07 1.70
CA GLU A 226 -5.65 24.31 1.20
C GLU A 226 -4.30 24.48 1.88
N VAL A 227 -3.26 24.67 1.07
CA VAL A 227 -1.91 25.04 1.53
C VAL A 227 -1.60 26.39 0.90
N ASP A 228 -1.30 27.37 1.74
CA ASP A 228 -0.84 28.67 1.27
C ASP A 228 0.66 28.58 0.95
N ASN A 229 0.99 28.62 -0.33
CA ASN A 229 2.37 28.76 -0.79
C ASN A 229 2.78 30.22 -0.59
N GLN A 230 3.54 30.50 0.46
CA GLN A 230 4.33 31.72 0.55
C GLN A 230 5.71 31.52 -0.06
#